data_9ddbb3d947629063f7cf1d1e19d7bfb9
#
_entry.id   9ddbb3d947629063f7cf1d1e19d7bfb9
#
_cell.length_a   1.000
_cell.length_b   1.000
_cell.length_c   1.000
_cell.angle_alpha   90.00
_cell.angle_beta   90.00
_cell.angle_gamma   90.00
#
_symmetry.space_group_name_H-M   'P 1'
#
loop_
_entity.id
_entity.type
_entity.pdbx_description
1 polymer ?
#
loop_
_entity_poly.entity_id
_entity_poly.type
_entity_poly.pdbx_seq_one_letter_code
_entity_poly.pdbx_strand_id
1 'polypeptide(L)'
;VQSGIYPDTYDVLSGKDLSFVSFPSGFDTSFLQNITTEQSKILVSVFTGLMNEKAVSLGCTQTHFITPNGLDASDETGEHVTTAKELAVIMSYCIQNEEFLAITQTKEHQFGSYSVSNANAFLNMYDGVLSGKTGFTGNAGYCYVCACRYDGKTFIAALLACGWPPSKPYKWQDC
;
A
#
# COMPACT_ATOMS: atom_id res chain seq x y z
N VAL A 1 -14.75 11.49 6.03
CA VAL A 1 -13.86 10.74 6.93
C VAL A 1 -13.78 11.56 8.20
N GLN A 2 -14.41 11.10 9.28
CA GLN A 2 -14.27 11.72 10.58
C GLN A 2 -12.78 11.77 10.92
N SER A 3 -12.32 12.89 11.37
CA SER A 3 -11.03 13.15 11.99
C SER A 3 -10.83 12.37 13.30
N GLY A 4 -11.13 11.12 13.30
CA GLY A 4 -10.72 10.15 14.29
C GLY A 4 -9.33 9.67 13.94
N ILE A 5 -8.43 10.58 13.70
CA ILE A 5 -7.02 10.27 13.61
C ILE A 5 -6.62 9.98 15.04
N TYR A 6 -6.62 8.73 15.32
CA TYR A 6 -5.82 7.99 16.24
C TYR A 6 -5.30 8.83 17.42
N PRO A 7 -6.08 8.94 18.52
CA PRO A 7 -5.66 9.64 19.74
C PRO A 7 -4.28 9.19 20.22
N ASP A 8 -4.01 7.90 20.07
CA ASP A 8 -2.74 7.29 20.51
C ASP A 8 -1.52 7.71 19.69
N THR A 9 -1.72 8.08 18.42
CA THR A 9 -0.63 8.60 17.57
C THR A 9 -0.20 10.01 18.00
N TYR A 10 -1.12 10.79 18.55
CA TYR A 10 -0.83 12.12 19.08
C TYR A 10 0.07 12.05 20.31
N ASP A 11 -0.09 11.02 21.14
CA ASP A 11 0.73 10.85 22.35
C ASP A 11 2.16 10.41 22.03
N VAL A 12 2.37 9.58 21.01
CA VAL A 12 3.69 9.20 20.51
C VAL A 12 4.46 10.40 19.95
N LEU A 13 3.72 11.40 19.48
CA LEU A 13 4.26 12.62 18.89
C LEU A 13 4.24 13.80 19.88
N SER A 14 3.73 13.58 21.11
CA SER A 14 3.69 14.61 22.15
C SER A 14 5.11 15.08 22.50
N GLY A 15 5.32 16.38 22.45
CA GLY A 15 6.62 17.00 22.65
C GLY A 15 7.43 17.26 21.38
N LYS A 16 6.93 16.85 20.19
CA LYS A 16 7.48 17.26 18.90
C LYS A 16 6.58 18.34 18.29
N ASP A 17 7.17 19.33 17.67
CA ASP A 17 6.40 20.34 16.93
C ASP A 17 5.79 19.70 15.68
N LEU A 18 4.52 19.34 15.78
CA LEU A 18 3.72 18.74 14.71
C LEU A 18 2.63 19.69 14.22
N SER A 19 2.81 20.97 14.44
CA SER A 19 1.90 22.02 13.94
C SER A 19 1.71 21.98 12.43
N PHE A 20 2.59 21.24 11.71
CA PHE A 20 2.50 20.96 10.28
C PHE A 20 1.64 19.72 9.93
N VAL A 21 1.22 18.90 10.92
CA VAL A 21 0.38 17.70 10.70
C VAL A 21 -1.09 18.03 10.98
N SER A 22 -1.60 19.10 10.45
CA SER A 22 -3.06 19.29 10.36
C SER A 22 -3.49 18.84 8.96
N PHE A 23 -4.36 17.84 8.89
CA PHE A 23 -5.03 17.45 7.66
C PHE A 23 -6.39 18.16 7.58
N PRO A 24 -6.44 19.40 7.07
CA PRO A 24 -7.72 20.06 6.85
C PRO A 24 -8.40 19.46 5.62
N SER A 25 -9.67 19.72 5.49
CA SER A 25 -10.52 19.35 4.36
C SER A 25 -10.13 20.05 3.03
N GLY A 26 -8.87 20.20 2.76
CA GLY A 26 -8.26 20.74 1.56
C GLY A 26 -6.76 20.61 1.74
N PHE A 27 -6.15 19.68 1.03
CA PHE A 27 -4.74 19.37 1.18
C PHE A 27 -3.91 20.56 0.72
N ASP A 28 -3.46 21.41 1.66
CA ASP A 28 -2.47 22.43 1.37
C ASP A 28 -1.09 21.79 1.30
N THR A 29 -0.55 21.68 0.09
CA THR A 29 0.78 21.11 -0.14
C THR A 29 1.91 22.09 0.18
N SER A 30 1.62 23.32 0.56
CA SER A 30 2.65 24.33 0.86
C SER A 30 3.56 23.90 2.02
N PHE A 31 3.03 23.13 2.97
CA PHE A 31 3.82 22.59 4.07
C PHE A 31 4.88 21.58 3.62
N LEU A 32 4.64 20.84 2.52
CA LEU A 32 5.60 19.85 1.98
C LEU A 32 6.90 20.50 1.51
N GLN A 33 6.84 21.76 1.11
CA GLN A 33 8.02 22.51 0.66
C GLN A 33 8.98 22.85 1.79
N ASN A 34 8.51 22.83 3.04
CA ASN A 34 9.25 23.21 4.23
C ASN A 34 9.55 22.05 5.17
N ILE A 35 9.19 20.81 4.80
CA ILE A 35 9.47 19.63 5.61
C ILE A 35 10.98 19.35 5.65
N THR A 36 11.55 19.29 6.83
CA THR A 36 12.93 18.86 7.03
C THR A 36 13.06 17.34 6.85
N THR A 37 14.27 16.87 6.56
CA THR A 37 14.56 15.44 6.48
C THR A 37 14.17 14.69 7.75
N GLU A 38 14.40 15.29 8.91
CA GLU A 38 14.05 14.68 10.18
C GLU A 38 12.54 14.58 10.39
N GLN A 39 11.80 15.63 10.05
CA GLN A 39 10.34 15.61 10.07
C GLN A 39 9.78 14.54 9.12
N SER A 40 10.36 14.39 7.93
CA SER A 40 9.96 13.34 6.99
C SER A 40 10.16 11.94 7.56
N LYS A 41 11.27 11.68 8.25
CA LYS A 41 11.53 10.39 8.91
C LYS A 41 10.49 10.10 10.00
N ILE A 42 10.14 11.10 10.80
CA ILE A 42 9.11 10.96 11.83
C ILE A 42 7.76 10.60 11.20
N LEU A 43 7.35 11.31 10.15
CA LEU A 43 6.09 11.02 9.45
C LEU A 43 6.06 9.61 8.86
N VAL A 44 7.15 9.17 8.26
CA VAL A 44 7.30 7.81 7.74
C VAL A 44 7.17 6.79 8.88
N SER A 45 7.86 6.99 9.99
CA SER A 45 7.79 6.10 11.15
C SER A 45 6.38 5.99 11.74
N VAL A 46 5.67 7.12 11.87
CA VAL A 46 4.27 7.12 12.32
C VAL A 46 3.39 6.35 11.36
N PHE A 47 3.51 6.62 10.06
CA PHE A 47 2.68 5.95 9.06
C PHE A 47 2.94 4.44 9.01
N THR A 48 4.20 4.00 9.05
CA THR A 48 4.53 2.57 9.10
C THR A 48 4.08 1.91 10.41
N GLY A 49 4.12 2.65 11.52
CA GLY A 49 3.52 2.21 12.80
C GLY A 49 2.02 1.90 12.63
N LEU A 50 1.26 2.81 12.04
CA LEU A 50 -0.17 2.60 11.74
C LEU A 50 -0.42 1.41 10.79
N MET A 51 0.47 1.22 9.79
CA MET A 51 0.39 0.05 8.90
C MET A 51 0.58 -1.24 9.69
N ASN A 52 1.55 -1.31 10.61
CA ASN A 52 1.82 -2.47 11.43
C ASN A 52 0.68 -2.75 12.43
N GLU A 53 0.15 -1.72 13.09
CA GLU A 53 -1.03 -1.85 13.97
C GLU A 53 -2.23 -2.41 13.19
N LYS A 54 -2.48 -1.90 11.98
CA LYS A 54 -3.54 -2.42 11.12
C LYS A 54 -3.28 -3.88 10.74
N ALA A 55 -2.08 -4.25 10.36
CA ALA A 55 -1.72 -5.63 10.03
C ALA A 55 -2.00 -6.58 11.22
N VAL A 56 -1.55 -6.21 12.42
CA VAL A 56 -1.81 -6.97 13.65
C VAL A 56 -3.31 -7.09 13.92
N SER A 57 -4.08 -6.01 13.77
CA SER A 57 -5.53 -6.02 13.96
C SER A 57 -6.28 -6.95 12.99
N LEU A 58 -5.68 -7.24 11.84
CA LEU A 58 -6.18 -8.18 10.83
C LEU A 58 -5.68 -9.61 11.07
N GLY A 59 -4.87 -9.85 12.10
CA GLY A 59 -4.27 -11.15 12.40
C GLY A 59 -3.01 -11.46 11.60
N CYS A 60 -2.40 -10.45 10.96
CA CYS A 60 -1.16 -10.57 10.20
C CYS A 60 0.04 -10.47 11.14
N THR A 61 0.47 -11.60 11.70
CA THR A 61 1.52 -11.66 12.73
C THR A 61 2.93 -11.86 12.17
N GLN A 62 3.05 -12.12 10.87
CA GLN A 62 4.31 -12.30 10.15
C GLN A 62 4.58 -11.14 9.18
N THR A 63 3.75 -10.10 9.22
CA THR A 63 3.91 -8.89 8.41
C THR A 63 4.56 -7.80 9.25
N HIS A 64 5.63 -7.20 8.73
CA HIS A 64 6.32 -6.07 9.34
C HIS A 64 6.68 -5.03 8.28
N PHE A 65 6.13 -3.84 8.42
CA PHE A 65 6.35 -2.73 7.51
C PHE A 65 7.38 -1.75 8.10
N ILE A 66 8.45 -1.49 7.35
CA ILE A 66 9.47 -0.49 7.66
C ILE A 66 9.37 0.69 6.70
N THR A 67 8.95 0.43 5.45
CA THR A 67 8.74 1.46 4.44
C THR A 67 7.29 1.51 3.98
N PRO A 68 6.73 2.70 3.69
CA PRO A 68 5.36 2.82 3.20
C PRO A 68 5.23 2.51 1.70
N ASN A 69 6.34 2.47 0.98
CA ASN A 69 6.39 2.34 -0.47
C ASN A 69 6.77 0.92 -0.96
N GLY A 70 7.08 -0.01 -0.04
CA GLY A 70 7.42 -1.39 -0.36
C GLY A 70 8.85 -1.61 -0.84
N LEU A 71 9.76 -0.66 -0.62
CA LEU A 71 11.19 -0.87 -0.86
C LEU A 71 11.80 -1.72 0.26
N ASP A 72 12.79 -2.53 -0.10
CA ASP A 72 13.54 -3.34 0.85
C ASP A 72 14.15 -2.46 1.95
N ALA A 73 13.99 -2.86 3.19
CA ALA A 73 14.55 -2.19 4.35
C ALA A 73 14.72 -3.16 5.52
N SER A 74 15.62 -2.82 6.40
CA SER A 74 15.80 -3.46 7.70
C SER A 74 16.20 -2.43 8.74
N ASP A 75 15.79 -2.63 9.98
CA ASP A 75 16.19 -1.84 11.13
C ASP A 75 16.34 -2.74 12.36
N GLU A 76 16.49 -2.15 13.54
CA GLU A 76 16.62 -2.89 14.80
C GLU A 76 15.38 -3.73 15.17
N THR A 77 14.23 -3.46 14.55
CA THR A 77 12.96 -4.19 14.76
C THR A 77 12.81 -5.39 13.83
N GLY A 78 13.61 -5.50 12.77
CA GLY A 78 13.61 -6.60 11.82
C GLY A 78 13.72 -6.21 10.36
N GLU A 79 13.14 -7.02 9.49
CA GLU A 79 13.09 -6.81 8.04
C GLU A 79 11.69 -6.40 7.57
N HIS A 80 11.62 -5.70 6.44
CA HIS A 80 10.37 -5.38 5.75
C HIS A 80 9.83 -6.62 5.05
N VAL A 81 8.91 -7.33 5.69
CA VAL A 81 8.43 -8.65 5.25
C VAL A 81 6.92 -8.80 5.34
N THR A 82 6.40 -9.74 4.57
CA THR A 82 5.02 -10.25 4.66
C THR A 82 4.97 -11.69 4.13
N THR A 83 3.81 -12.33 4.25
CA THR A 83 3.52 -13.62 3.63
C THR A 83 2.42 -13.49 2.58
N ALA A 84 2.37 -14.43 1.62
CA ALA A 84 1.30 -14.44 0.62
C ALA A 84 -0.10 -14.53 1.26
N LYS A 85 -0.23 -15.33 2.32
CA LYS A 85 -1.48 -15.46 3.08
C LYS A 85 -1.90 -14.12 3.71
N GLU A 86 -0.99 -13.44 4.39
CA GLU A 86 -1.29 -12.18 5.07
C GLU A 86 -1.54 -11.05 4.09
N LEU A 87 -0.82 -11.02 2.97
CA LEU A 87 -1.07 -10.08 1.89
C LEU A 87 -2.48 -10.26 1.29
N ALA A 88 -2.95 -11.51 1.17
CA ALA A 88 -4.32 -11.79 0.76
C ALA A 88 -5.35 -11.33 1.79
N VAL A 89 -5.08 -11.47 3.09
CA VAL A 89 -5.92 -10.92 4.17
C VAL A 89 -6.01 -9.39 4.09
N ILE A 90 -4.88 -8.72 3.90
CA ILE A 90 -4.82 -7.26 3.74
C ILE A 90 -5.63 -6.83 2.51
N MET A 91 -5.47 -7.49 1.37
CA MET A 91 -6.26 -7.19 0.16
C MET A 91 -7.75 -7.41 0.39
N SER A 92 -8.13 -8.48 1.10
CA SER A 92 -9.54 -8.75 1.46
C SER A 92 -10.16 -7.63 2.29
N TYR A 93 -9.38 -7.02 3.17
CA TYR A 93 -9.79 -5.85 3.93
C TYR A 93 -9.90 -4.60 3.04
N CYS A 94 -8.88 -4.35 2.20
CA CYS A 94 -8.81 -3.15 1.36
C CYS A 94 -9.98 -3.05 0.37
N ILE A 95 -10.40 -4.16 -0.24
CA ILE A 95 -11.50 -4.17 -1.22
C ILE A 95 -12.89 -3.89 -0.64
N GLN A 96 -13.02 -3.77 0.68
CA GLN A 96 -14.25 -3.34 1.33
C GLN A 96 -14.39 -1.81 1.34
N ASN A 97 -13.35 -1.08 0.97
CA ASN A 97 -13.34 0.37 0.88
C ASN A 97 -13.60 0.81 -0.56
N GLU A 98 -14.70 1.56 -0.77
CA GLU A 98 -15.12 2.01 -2.10
C GLU A 98 -14.13 2.99 -2.73
N GLU A 99 -13.50 3.87 -1.95
CA GLU A 99 -12.48 4.80 -2.45
C GLU A 99 -11.23 4.04 -2.91
N PHE A 100 -10.82 3.01 -2.15
CA PHE A 100 -9.72 2.14 -2.57
C PHE A 100 -10.02 1.45 -3.89
N LEU A 101 -11.23 0.90 -4.05
CA LEU A 101 -11.64 0.28 -5.30
C LEU A 101 -11.67 1.29 -6.45
N ALA A 102 -12.25 2.46 -6.26
CA ALA A 102 -12.33 3.51 -7.28
C ALA A 102 -10.93 3.90 -7.81
N ILE A 103 -9.95 4.06 -6.89
CA ILE A 103 -8.58 4.40 -7.25
C ILE A 103 -7.89 3.24 -7.98
N THR A 104 -7.97 2.02 -7.41
CA THR A 104 -7.20 0.88 -7.93
C THR A 104 -7.75 0.30 -9.22
N GLN A 105 -9.02 0.54 -9.54
CA GLN A 105 -9.67 0.19 -10.81
C GLN A 105 -9.43 1.21 -11.92
N THR A 106 -8.96 2.40 -11.60
CA THR A 106 -8.67 3.43 -12.60
C THR A 106 -7.58 2.94 -13.54
N LYS A 107 -7.91 2.76 -14.82
CA LYS A 107 -6.98 2.25 -15.85
C LYS A 107 -6.01 3.32 -16.32
N GLU A 108 -6.53 4.54 -16.50
CA GLU A 108 -5.75 5.70 -16.92
C GLU A 108 -6.23 6.93 -16.16
N HIS A 109 -5.31 7.83 -15.86
CA HIS A 109 -5.62 9.09 -15.21
C HIS A 109 -4.82 10.22 -15.81
N GLN A 110 -5.49 11.34 -16.08
CA GLN A 110 -4.85 12.55 -16.57
C GLN A 110 -4.65 13.53 -15.40
N PHE A 111 -3.43 13.98 -15.25
CA PHE A 111 -3.03 14.93 -14.22
C PHE A 111 -2.29 16.11 -14.88
N GLY A 112 -2.97 17.24 -15.00
CA GLY A 112 -2.45 18.37 -15.77
C GLY A 112 -2.13 17.98 -17.21
N SER A 113 -0.87 18.14 -17.62
CA SER A 113 -0.36 17.71 -18.93
C SER A 113 0.13 16.26 -18.98
N TYR A 114 0.10 15.55 -17.85
CA TYR A 114 0.60 14.18 -17.75
C TYR A 114 -0.56 13.20 -17.85
N SER A 115 -0.35 12.11 -18.59
CA SER A 115 -1.22 10.95 -18.60
C SER A 115 -0.46 9.76 -18.01
N VAL A 116 -1.09 9.05 -17.08
CA VAL A 116 -0.51 7.87 -16.42
C VAL A 116 -1.44 6.68 -16.59
N SER A 117 -0.86 5.50 -16.82
CA SER A 117 -1.59 4.24 -16.93
C SER A 117 -1.33 3.36 -15.72
N ASN A 118 -2.35 2.61 -15.33
CA ASN A 118 -2.22 1.66 -14.22
C ASN A 118 -1.24 0.52 -14.58
N ALA A 119 -0.29 0.26 -13.71
CA ALA A 119 0.66 -0.83 -13.90
C ALA A 119 0.03 -2.23 -13.74
N ASN A 120 -1.22 -2.32 -13.25
CA ASN A 120 -1.97 -3.56 -13.15
C ASN A 120 -2.56 -3.94 -14.52
N ALA A 121 -1.78 -4.63 -15.34
CA ALA A 121 -2.21 -5.06 -16.67
C ALA A 121 -3.44 -6.00 -16.62
N PHE A 122 -3.66 -6.70 -15.51
CA PHE A 122 -4.77 -7.63 -15.35
C PHE A 122 -6.14 -6.95 -15.46
N LEU A 123 -6.23 -5.65 -15.12
CA LEU A 123 -7.43 -4.82 -15.35
C LEU A 123 -7.91 -4.79 -16.83
N ASN A 124 -6.99 -5.05 -17.77
CA ASN A 124 -7.29 -5.09 -19.19
C ASN A 124 -7.39 -6.52 -19.74
N MET A 125 -7.08 -7.53 -18.94
CA MET A 125 -7.06 -8.93 -19.33
C MET A 125 -8.32 -9.67 -18.89
N TYR A 126 -8.97 -9.21 -17.80
CA TYR A 126 -10.14 -9.88 -17.24
C TYR A 126 -11.09 -8.86 -16.59
N ASP A 127 -12.35 -8.85 -17.03
CA ASP A 127 -13.36 -7.88 -16.56
C ASP A 127 -13.77 -8.06 -15.09
N GLY A 128 -13.48 -9.22 -14.50
CA GLY A 128 -13.78 -9.52 -13.11
C GLY A 128 -12.79 -8.93 -12.11
N VAL A 129 -11.73 -8.23 -12.54
CA VAL A 129 -10.72 -7.67 -11.62
C VAL A 129 -11.29 -6.53 -10.81
N LEU A 130 -11.28 -6.69 -9.48
CA LEU A 130 -11.73 -5.67 -8.53
C LEU A 130 -10.60 -4.72 -8.12
N SER A 131 -9.38 -5.26 -7.97
CA SER A 131 -8.22 -4.49 -7.53
C SER A 131 -6.95 -5.28 -7.79
N GLY A 132 -5.80 -4.61 -7.71
CA GLY A 132 -4.50 -5.27 -7.71
C GLY A 132 -3.35 -4.30 -7.53
N LYS A 133 -2.25 -4.83 -6.97
CA LYS A 133 -1.00 -4.09 -6.78
C LYS A 133 0.19 -4.93 -7.19
N THR A 134 1.01 -4.37 -8.06
CA THR A 134 2.28 -4.96 -8.48
C THR A 134 3.43 -4.44 -7.63
N GLY A 135 4.46 -5.25 -7.48
CA GLY A 135 5.71 -4.85 -6.85
C GLY A 135 6.90 -5.54 -7.48
N PHE A 136 8.07 -4.94 -7.34
CA PHE A 136 9.35 -5.54 -7.68
C PHE A 136 10.46 -4.88 -6.87
N THR A 137 11.26 -5.70 -6.22
CA THR A 137 12.59 -5.32 -5.70
C THR A 137 13.60 -6.41 -6.07
N GLY A 138 14.89 -6.12 -5.92
CA GLY A 138 15.94 -7.11 -6.16
C GLY A 138 15.80 -8.34 -5.27
N ASN A 139 15.40 -8.14 -4.00
CA ASN A 139 15.26 -9.21 -3.02
C ASN A 139 13.94 -9.97 -3.19
N ALA A 140 12.83 -9.25 -3.36
CA ALA A 140 11.50 -9.86 -3.40
C ALA A 140 11.14 -10.49 -4.77
N GLY A 141 11.81 -10.10 -5.86
CA GLY A 141 11.40 -10.47 -7.20
C GLY A 141 10.08 -9.80 -7.61
N TYR A 142 9.45 -10.30 -8.66
CA TYR A 142 8.13 -9.82 -9.09
C TYR A 142 7.05 -10.34 -8.15
N CYS A 143 6.28 -9.40 -7.58
CA CYS A 143 5.17 -9.68 -6.69
C CYS A 143 3.88 -9.10 -7.24
N TYR A 144 2.77 -9.74 -6.93
CA TYR A 144 1.45 -9.27 -7.30
C TYR A 144 0.41 -9.76 -6.29
N VAL A 145 -0.52 -8.92 -5.93
CA VAL A 145 -1.73 -9.28 -5.21
C VAL A 145 -2.92 -8.71 -5.95
N CYS A 146 -3.97 -9.50 -6.13
CA CYS A 146 -5.21 -9.03 -6.74
C CYS A 146 -6.45 -9.62 -6.08
N ALA A 147 -7.57 -8.94 -6.31
CA ALA A 147 -8.91 -9.42 -6.02
C ALA A 147 -9.70 -9.47 -7.31
N CYS A 148 -10.41 -10.57 -7.53
CA CYS A 148 -11.24 -10.80 -8.72
C CYS A 148 -12.61 -11.34 -8.31
N ARG A 149 -13.60 -11.05 -9.12
CA ARG A 149 -14.96 -11.63 -9.00
C ARG A 149 -15.21 -12.60 -10.13
N TYR A 150 -15.61 -13.81 -9.78
CA TYR A 150 -15.99 -14.84 -10.74
C TYR A 150 -17.17 -15.65 -10.17
N ASP A 151 -18.20 -15.84 -10.97
CA ASP A 151 -19.41 -16.58 -10.60
C ASP A 151 -19.99 -16.14 -9.24
N GLY A 152 -20.11 -14.82 -9.04
CA GLY A 152 -20.64 -14.23 -7.80
C GLY A 152 -19.73 -14.35 -6.57
N LYS A 153 -18.57 -14.99 -6.69
CA LYS A 153 -17.60 -15.16 -5.60
C LYS A 153 -16.42 -14.21 -5.80
N THR A 154 -15.84 -13.78 -4.68
CA THR A 154 -14.62 -13.00 -4.70
C THR A 154 -13.43 -13.91 -4.38
N PHE A 155 -12.43 -13.85 -5.23
CA PHE A 155 -11.16 -14.56 -5.08
C PHE A 155 -10.04 -13.55 -4.89
N ILE A 156 -9.06 -13.93 -4.07
CA ILE A 156 -7.85 -13.14 -3.87
C ILE A 156 -6.66 -14.04 -4.17
N ALA A 157 -5.78 -13.57 -5.05
CA ALA A 157 -4.51 -14.21 -5.36
C ALA A 157 -3.37 -13.32 -4.85
N ALA A 158 -2.39 -13.92 -4.20
CA ALA A 158 -1.17 -13.26 -3.78
C ALA A 158 0.03 -14.08 -4.24
N LEU A 159 0.82 -13.50 -5.11
CA LEU A 159 1.98 -14.09 -5.74
C LEU A 159 3.23 -13.34 -5.27
N LEU A 160 4.14 -14.03 -4.61
CA LEU A 160 5.42 -13.49 -4.15
C LEU A 160 6.56 -14.23 -4.85
N ALA A 161 7.66 -13.53 -5.10
CA ALA A 161 8.85 -14.09 -5.76
C ALA A 161 8.54 -14.78 -7.11
N CYS A 162 7.66 -14.19 -7.91
CA CYS A 162 7.18 -14.72 -9.18
C CYS A 162 8.19 -14.47 -10.33
N GLY A 163 9.46 -14.77 -10.05
CA GLY A 163 10.60 -14.60 -10.96
C GLY A 163 11.30 -13.25 -10.84
N TRP A 164 12.40 -13.15 -11.56
CA TRP A 164 13.26 -11.97 -11.71
C TRP A 164 13.41 -11.61 -13.19
N PRO A 165 14.01 -10.48 -13.55
CA PRO A 165 14.25 -10.17 -14.95
C PRO A 165 14.98 -11.31 -15.69
N PRO A 166 14.52 -11.65 -16.92
CA PRO A 166 13.48 -11.03 -17.75
C PRO A 166 12.05 -11.52 -17.52
N SER A 167 11.76 -12.32 -16.51
CA SER A 167 10.51 -13.07 -16.32
C SER A 167 9.30 -12.23 -15.84
N LYS A 168 9.27 -10.93 -16.15
CA LYS A 168 8.21 -10.01 -15.74
C LYS A 168 6.76 -10.46 -16.05
N PRO A 169 6.46 -11.19 -17.16
CA PRO A 169 5.10 -11.63 -17.49
C PRO A 169 4.54 -12.75 -16.64
N TYR A 170 5.36 -13.53 -15.94
CA TYR A 170 4.93 -14.76 -15.26
C TYR A 170 3.80 -14.53 -14.26
N LYS A 171 3.84 -13.45 -13.50
CA LYS A 171 2.77 -13.11 -12.55
C LYS A 171 1.38 -12.96 -13.19
N TRP A 172 1.30 -12.67 -14.49
CA TRP A 172 0.04 -12.61 -15.23
C TRP A 172 -0.44 -13.97 -15.73
N GLN A 173 0.48 -14.90 -15.89
CA GLN A 173 0.20 -16.28 -16.32
C GLN A 173 -0.24 -17.14 -15.13
N ASP A 174 0.26 -16.80 -13.92
CA ASP A 174 -0.01 -17.53 -12.69
C ASP A 174 -1.31 -17.07 -12.00
N CYS A 175 -1.89 -15.93 -12.41
CA CYS A 175 -3.21 -15.47 -11.99
C CYS A 175 -4.33 -16.04 -12.84
#